data_a21611d2fdc8b45c4ec897db58f495e2
#
_entry.id   a21611d2fdc8b45c4ec897db58f495e2
#
_cell.length_a   1.000
_cell.length_b   1.000
_cell.length_c   1.000
_cell.angle_alpha   90.00
_cell.angle_beta   90.00
_cell.angle_gamma   90.00
#
_symmetry.space_group_name_H-M   'P 1'
#
loop_
_entity.id
_entity.type
_entity.pdbx_description
1 polymer ?
#
loop_
_entity_poly.entity_id
_entity_poly.type
_entity_poly.pdbx_seq_one_letter_code
_entity_poly.pdbx_strand_id
1 'polypeptide(L)'
;MNKIHCHSSEEMPELMDGSVSLTVTSPPYWNAIDYDRHAENKGQYFRTRNYSNGFDDYENYLNWTAKIFEEVLRVTKPGGYCGIVIGTVLYNGRHYPVPFDLTSRLVREGWEFHQDIIWHKCTAGVKRAGVTIQKPYPGYYYPNIMTEYILIFRKSGPAIYKTIDVEDRKKSPIAINKLFTMDVANNIWHIAPVPPDLLDHPCPFPEEIPYRLISLYSYTGESVLDPFAGSGQTLKVARHLKRKFVGYEIIEKYVKLSEKRIAEPLAIREYQLIAEFAKIHWDTPSGERQSSQVKRIPGRRKKSPKNLTPTFL
;
A
#
# COMPACT_ATOMS: atom_id res chain seq x y z
N MET A 1 9.64 -0.45 -20.91
CA MET A 1 9.81 -1.16 -19.62
C MET A 1 11.17 -0.84 -19.02
N ASN A 2 11.29 -0.85 -17.70
CA ASN A 2 12.46 -0.44 -16.91
C ASN A 2 12.80 1.04 -17.10
N LYS A 3 11.80 1.90 -17.02
CA LYS A 3 11.93 3.34 -17.25
C LYS A 3 11.00 4.12 -16.32
N ILE A 4 11.39 5.36 -16.02
CA ILE A 4 10.55 6.36 -15.37
C ILE A 4 10.26 7.44 -16.42
N HIS A 5 8.99 7.78 -16.56
CA HIS A 5 8.53 8.83 -17.45
C HIS A 5 8.28 10.11 -16.63
N CYS A 6 8.82 11.24 -17.12
CA CYS A 6 8.69 12.54 -16.46
C CYS A 6 7.49 13.30 -16.98
N HIS A 7 6.29 12.76 -16.72
CA HIS A 7 5.00 13.40 -17.04
C HIS A 7 3.87 12.76 -16.22
N SER A 8 2.66 13.34 -16.33
CA SER A 8 1.47 12.84 -15.64
C SER A 8 1.10 11.42 -16.08
N SER A 9 0.60 10.63 -15.16
CA SER A 9 0.05 9.30 -15.40
C SER A 9 -1.44 9.30 -15.79
N GLU A 10 -2.02 10.46 -16.04
CA GLU A 10 -3.40 10.57 -16.56
C GLU A 10 -3.55 9.90 -17.94
N GLU A 11 -2.46 9.83 -18.69
CA GLU A 11 -2.35 9.08 -19.94
C GLU A 11 -1.00 8.34 -19.94
N MET A 12 -1.02 7.06 -20.28
CA MET A 12 0.17 6.19 -20.33
C MET A 12 0.36 5.59 -21.73
N PRO A 13 0.66 6.42 -22.74
CA PRO A 13 0.74 5.98 -24.15
C PRO A 13 1.88 4.98 -24.40
N GLU A 14 2.87 4.93 -23.51
CA GLU A 14 4.00 3.98 -23.58
C GLU A 14 3.60 2.57 -23.16
N LEU A 15 2.42 2.38 -22.57
CA LEU A 15 1.92 1.11 -22.10
C LEU A 15 0.73 0.64 -22.93
N MET A 16 0.85 -0.56 -23.47
CA MET A 16 -0.25 -1.25 -24.14
C MET A 16 -1.29 -1.74 -23.14
N ASP A 17 -2.53 -1.88 -23.60
CA ASP A 17 -3.60 -2.49 -22.84
C ASP A 17 -3.18 -3.87 -22.31
N GLY A 18 -3.45 -4.13 -21.05
CA GLY A 18 -3.16 -5.42 -20.44
C GLY A 18 -1.68 -5.79 -20.32
N SER A 19 -0.76 -4.83 -20.36
CA SER A 19 0.70 -5.07 -20.31
C SER A 19 1.29 -5.11 -18.89
N VAL A 20 0.54 -4.68 -17.87
CA VAL A 20 0.96 -4.58 -16.48
C VAL A 20 0.32 -5.69 -15.63
N SER A 21 1.12 -6.37 -14.82
CA SER A 21 0.65 -7.44 -13.93
C SER A 21 0.21 -6.93 -12.56
N LEU A 22 0.93 -5.94 -12.04
CA LEU A 22 0.71 -5.38 -10.72
C LEU A 22 1.02 -3.89 -10.72
N THR A 23 0.13 -3.10 -10.14
CA THR A 23 0.42 -1.72 -9.73
C THR A 23 0.61 -1.69 -8.21
N VAL A 24 1.66 -1.00 -7.75
CA VAL A 24 1.86 -0.68 -6.32
C VAL A 24 2.20 0.79 -6.22
N THR A 25 1.39 1.54 -5.50
CA THR A 25 1.49 3.00 -5.50
C THR A 25 0.90 3.65 -4.25
N SER A 26 1.23 4.93 -4.06
CA SER A 26 0.60 5.81 -3.08
C SER A 26 0.32 7.16 -3.77
N PRO A 27 -0.93 7.47 -4.11
CA PRO A 27 -1.26 8.76 -4.70
C PRO A 27 -1.00 9.90 -3.71
N PRO A 28 -0.81 11.14 -4.17
CA PRO A 28 -0.72 12.30 -3.30
C PRO A 28 -1.95 12.37 -2.38
N TYR A 29 -1.72 12.55 -1.08
CA TYR A 29 -2.83 12.64 -0.12
C TYR A 29 -3.46 14.03 -0.21
N TRP A 30 -4.78 14.07 -0.40
CA TRP A 30 -5.53 15.31 -0.51
C TRP A 30 -5.21 16.28 0.64
N ASN A 31 -4.71 17.47 0.29
CA ASN A 31 -4.37 18.54 1.24
C ASN A 31 -3.55 18.13 2.48
N ALA A 32 -2.83 17.01 2.44
CA ALA A 32 -1.99 16.58 3.56
C ALA A 32 -0.57 17.14 3.47
N ILE A 33 -0.01 17.25 2.26
CA ILE A 33 1.37 17.65 2.01
C ILE A 33 1.43 18.52 0.76
N ASP A 34 2.26 19.57 0.82
CA ASP A 34 2.61 20.41 -0.32
C ASP A 34 3.86 19.84 -1.01
N TYR A 35 3.65 19.01 -1.99
CA TYR A 35 4.73 18.33 -2.71
C TYR A 35 5.56 19.30 -3.55
N ASP A 36 4.93 20.30 -4.16
CA ASP A 36 5.61 21.29 -5.03
C ASP A 36 6.56 22.15 -4.19
N ARG A 37 6.06 22.69 -3.08
CA ARG A 37 6.86 23.49 -2.16
C ARG A 37 8.00 22.69 -1.54
N HIS A 38 7.79 21.41 -1.27
CA HIS A 38 8.86 20.53 -0.79
C HIS A 38 9.92 20.30 -1.87
N ALA A 39 9.53 20.19 -3.13
CA ALA A 39 10.47 20.02 -4.25
C ALA A 39 11.38 21.25 -4.41
N GLU A 40 10.86 22.45 -4.17
CA GLU A 40 11.61 23.71 -4.25
C GLU A 40 12.55 23.93 -3.06
N ASN A 41 12.12 23.60 -1.84
CA ASN A 41 12.82 23.89 -0.60
C ASN A 41 13.32 22.63 0.10
N LYS A 42 14.59 22.29 -0.09
CA LYS A 42 15.23 21.14 0.56
C LYS A 42 15.15 21.21 2.09
N GLY A 43 14.80 20.11 2.72
CA GLY A 43 14.90 19.92 4.17
C GLY A 43 13.74 20.49 4.99
N GLN A 44 12.70 21.03 4.38
CA GLN A 44 11.52 21.49 5.10
C GLN A 44 10.30 20.63 4.77
N TYR A 45 9.66 20.12 5.81
CA TYR A 45 8.43 19.36 5.71
C TYR A 45 7.24 20.29 5.81
N PHE A 46 6.65 20.65 4.67
CA PHE A 46 5.50 21.54 4.65
C PHE A 46 4.21 20.69 4.75
N ARG A 47 3.49 20.87 5.85
CA ARG A 47 2.09 20.51 5.92
C ARG A 47 1.28 21.71 5.47
N THR A 48 0.58 21.60 4.36
CA THR A 48 -0.27 22.70 3.93
C THR A 48 -1.60 22.67 4.66
N ARG A 49 -2.04 23.88 4.98
CA ARG A 49 -3.45 24.12 5.28
C ARG A 49 -4.22 24.57 4.03
N ASN A 50 -3.49 25.05 3.01
CA ASN A 50 -4.02 25.47 1.72
C ASN A 50 -3.04 25.01 0.63
N TYR A 51 -3.36 23.94 -0.07
CA TYR A 51 -2.60 23.48 -1.23
C TYR A 51 -3.09 24.29 -2.44
N SER A 52 -2.34 25.35 -2.82
CA SER A 52 -2.77 26.30 -3.85
C SER A 52 -2.78 25.72 -5.27
N ASN A 53 -2.00 24.67 -5.52
CA ASN A 53 -1.99 23.91 -6.78
C ASN A 53 -2.69 22.56 -6.64
N GLY A 54 -3.23 22.26 -5.44
CA GLY A 54 -3.99 21.06 -5.15
C GLY A 54 -5.46 21.25 -5.46
N PHE A 55 -6.20 20.24 -5.15
CA PHE A 55 -7.63 20.26 -5.33
C PHE A 55 -8.27 21.01 -4.16
N ASP A 56 -8.77 22.21 -4.39
CA ASP A 56 -9.55 22.97 -3.41
C ASP A 56 -10.81 22.21 -3.01
N ASP A 57 -11.34 21.40 -3.92
CA ASP A 57 -12.49 20.54 -3.73
C ASP A 57 -12.09 19.07 -3.61
N TYR A 58 -12.62 18.43 -2.59
CA TYR A 58 -12.42 17.00 -2.31
C TYR A 58 -12.96 16.10 -3.43
N GLU A 59 -14.10 16.45 -4.01
CA GLU A 59 -14.69 15.72 -5.12
C GLU A 59 -13.82 15.77 -6.38
N ASN A 60 -13.24 16.92 -6.67
CA ASN A 60 -12.30 17.07 -7.79
C ASN A 60 -11.05 16.21 -7.60
N TYR A 61 -10.52 16.12 -6.39
CA TYR A 61 -9.41 15.20 -6.07
C TYR A 61 -9.79 13.74 -6.31
N LEU A 62 -10.97 13.32 -5.85
CA LEU A 62 -11.44 11.95 -6.04
C LEU A 62 -11.67 11.64 -7.53
N ASN A 63 -12.22 12.58 -8.30
CA ASN A 63 -12.44 12.43 -9.74
C ASN A 63 -11.10 12.31 -10.49
N TRP A 64 -10.16 13.18 -10.19
CA TRP A 64 -8.82 13.13 -10.78
C TRP A 64 -8.10 11.83 -10.46
N THR A 65 -8.12 11.41 -9.20
CA THR A 65 -7.51 10.15 -8.78
C THR A 65 -8.16 8.97 -9.50
N ALA A 66 -9.50 8.93 -9.56
CA ALA A 66 -10.23 7.87 -10.24
C ALA A 66 -9.87 7.80 -11.74
N LYS A 67 -9.74 8.94 -12.46
CA LYS A 67 -9.31 8.99 -13.86
C LYS A 67 -7.94 8.33 -14.07
N ILE A 68 -6.98 8.55 -13.17
CA ILE A 68 -5.68 7.88 -13.24
C ILE A 68 -5.83 6.37 -13.06
N PHE A 69 -6.67 5.94 -12.11
CA PHE A 69 -6.88 4.50 -11.89
C PHE A 69 -7.75 3.83 -12.97
N GLU A 70 -8.52 4.58 -13.75
CA GLU A 70 -9.15 4.12 -14.99
C GLU A 70 -8.07 3.77 -16.03
N GLU A 71 -7.08 4.64 -16.20
CA GLU A 71 -5.93 4.39 -17.07
C GLU A 71 -5.06 3.22 -16.57
N VAL A 72 -4.85 3.12 -15.25
CA VAL A 72 -4.22 1.96 -14.62
C VAL A 72 -5.02 0.67 -14.91
N LEU A 73 -6.35 0.73 -14.88
CA LEU A 73 -7.21 -0.41 -15.24
C LEU A 73 -7.01 -0.83 -16.69
N ARG A 74 -6.94 0.12 -17.63
CA ARG A 74 -6.68 -0.15 -19.04
C ARG A 74 -5.41 -0.97 -19.22
N VAL A 75 -4.30 -0.49 -18.64
CA VAL A 75 -2.98 -1.12 -18.81
C VAL A 75 -2.80 -2.39 -17.98
N THR A 76 -3.63 -2.63 -16.96
CA THR A 76 -3.58 -3.84 -16.14
C THR A 76 -4.11 -5.04 -16.92
N LYS A 77 -3.38 -6.16 -16.93
CA LYS A 77 -3.82 -7.40 -17.56
C LYS A 77 -5.05 -8.01 -16.87
N PRO A 78 -5.90 -8.76 -17.56
CA PRO A 78 -6.99 -9.51 -16.93
C PRO A 78 -6.47 -10.39 -15.78
N GLY A 79 -7.11 -10.29 -14.60
CA GLY A 79 -6.67 -10.96 -13.37
C GLY A 79 -5.51 -10.31 -12.64
N GLY A 80 -4.93 -9.21 -13.16
CA GLY A 80 -3.88 -8.42 -12.54
C GLY A 80 -4.38 -7.62 -11.33
N TYR A 81 -3.46 -7.10 -10.52
CA TYR A 81 -3.75 -6.45 -9.25
C TYR A 81 -3.27 -5.00 -9.20
N CYS A 82 -3.92 -4.22 -8.33
CA CYS A 82 -3.52 -2.87 -7.99
C CYS A 82 -3.55 -2.70 -6.46
N GLY A 83 -2.40 -2.40 -5.86
CA GLY A 83 -2.25 -2.09 -4.43
C GLY A 83 -2.04 -0.60 -4.22
N ILE A 84 -2.93 0.04 -3.47
CA ILE A 84 -2.93 1.48 -3.20
C ILE A 84 -2.71 1.74 -1.71
N VAL A 85 -1.61 2.40 -1.37
CA VAL A 85 -1.32 2.86 0.00
C VAL A 85 -1.94 4.24 0.18
N ILE A 86 -2.90 4.36 1.11
CA ILE A 86 -3.63 5.61 1.32
C ILE A 86 -4.18 5.71 2.75
N GLY A 87 -4.24 6.92 3.29
CA GLY A 87 -4.76 7.20 4.62
C GLY A 87 -5.97 8.13 4.62
N THR A 88 -6.67 8.16 5.74
CA THR A 88 -7.65 9.22 6.01
C THR A 88 -6.94 10.56 6.22
N VAL A 89 -7.57 11.65 5.84
CA VAL A 89 -7.00 12.99 5.94
C VAL A 89 -7.78 13.84 6.93
N LEU A 90 -7.07 14.52 7.83
CA LEU A 90 -7.66 15.57 8.68
C LEU A 90 -7.34 16.93 8.07
N TYR A 91 -8.37 17.62 7.60
CA TYR A 91 -8.27 18.95 7.02
C TYR A 91 -9.32 19.88 7.63
N ASN A 92 -8.91 21.07 8.09
CA ASN A 92 -9.77 22.06 8.72
C ASN A 92 -10.69 21.48 9.83
N GLY A 93 -10.15 20.60 10.68
CA GLY A 93 -10.90 19.99 11.80
C GLY A 93 -11.89 18.90 11.40
N ARG A 94 -11.98 18.55 10.13
CA ARG A 94 -12.84 17.47 9.61
C ARG A 94 -12.00 16.30 9.10
N HIS A 95 -12.42 15.08 9.40
CA HIS A 95 -11.86 13.87 8.82
C HIS A 95 -12.52 13.57 7.46
N TYR A 96 -11.67 13.33 6.47
CA TYR A 96 -12.09 12.90 5.13
C TYR A 96 -11.76 11.42 4.94
N PRO A 97 -12.73 10.59 4.61
CA PRO A 97 -12.59 9.14 4.54
C PRO A 97 -12.05 8.69 3.16
N VAL A 98 -10.94 9.28 2.72
CA VAL A 98 -10.37 9.10 1.38
C VAL A 98 -10.27 7.63 0.94
N PRO A 99 -9.80 6.67 1.78
CA PRO A 99 -9.71 5.26 1.37
C PRO A 99 -11.06 4.66 0.97
N PHE A 100 -12.12 5.03 1.69
CA PHE A 100 -13.47 4.48 1.48
C PHE A 100 -14.15 5.08 0.26
N ASP A 101 -14.06 6.42 0.11
CA ASP A 101 -14.64 7.13 -1.02
C ASP A 101 -13.93 6.75 -2.32
N LEU A 102 -12.59 6.64 -2.31
CA LEU A 102 -11.83 6.16 -3.44
C LEU A 102 -12.21 4.72 -3.80
N THR A 103 -12.33 3.82 -2.81
CA THR A 103 -12.78 2.44 -3.06
C THR A 103 -14.12 2.40 -3.77
N SER A 104 -15.10 3.20 -3.29
CA SER A 104 -16.42 3.27 -3.90
C SER A 104 -16.37 3.74 -5.36
N ARG A 105 -15.48 4.67 -5.71
CA ARG A 105 -15.31 5.13 -7.08
C ARG A 105 -14.65 4.08 -7.96
N LEU A 106 -13.54 3.51 -7.53
CA LEU A 106 -12.81 2.52 -8.33
C LEU A 106 -13.65 1.28 -8.63
N VAL A 107 -14.50 0.85 -7.70
CA VAL A 107 -15.45 -0.24 -7.96
C VAL A 107 -16.47 0.14 -9.04
N ARG A 108 -16.93 1.39 -9.10
CA ARG A 108 -17.82 1.86 -10.19
C ARG A 108 -17.12 1.92 -11.54
N GLU A 109 -15.82 2.22 -11.54
CA GLU A 109 -14.98 2.23 -12.75
C GLU A 109 -14.58 0.84 -13.26
N GLY A 110 -14.99 -0.23 -12.55
CA GLY A 110 -14.81 -1.61 -13.01
C GLY A 110 -13.71 -2.41 -12.31
N TRP A 111 -13.09 -1.84 -11.27
CA TRP A 111 -12.22 -2.62 -10.39
C TRP A 111 -13.02 -3.55 -9.47
N GLU A 112 -12.54 -4.78 -9.28
CA GLU A 112 -13.02 -5.67 -8.22
C GLU A 112 -12.25 -5.36 -6.94
N PHE A 113 -12.92 -4.94 -5.86
CA PHE A 113 -12.28 -4.85 -4.54
C PHE A 113 -11.92 -6.25 -4.07
N HIS A 114 -10.64 -6.50 -3.85
CA HIS A 114 -10.14 -7.82 -3.49
C HIS A 114 -10.00 -7.99 -1.97
N GLN A 115 -9.30 -7.06 -1.33
CA GLN A 115 -9.13 -7.02 0.12
C GLN A 115 -8.47 -5.71 0.56
N ASP A 116 -8.46 -5.48 1.87
CA ASP A 116 -7.68 -4.44 2.52
C ASP A 116 -6.65 -5.03 3.48
N ILE A 117 -5.56 -4.31 3.64
CA ILE A 117 -4.55 -4.56 4.65
C ILE A 117 -4.36 -3.25 5.42
N ILE A 118 -4.35 -3.33 6.73
CA ILE A 118 -4.07 -2.19 7.59
C ILE A 118 -2.57 -2.15 7.84
N TRP A 119 -1.91 -1.12 7.35
CA TRP A 119 -0.52 -0.84 7.71
C TRP A 119 -0.47 -0.14 9.07
N HIS A 120 -0.07 -0.85 10.11
CA HIS A 120 0.20 -0.30 11.43
C HIS A 120 1.64 0.23 11.49
N LYS A 121 1.76 1.54 11.73
CA LYS A 121 3.05 2.25 11.83
C LYS A 121 3.67 2.04 13.21
N CYS A 122 4.38 0.99 13.44
CA CYS A 122 4.94 0.49 14.71
C CYS A 122 5.80 1.49 15.53
N THR A 123 5.61 2.77 15.40
CA THR A 123 6.39 3.77 16.11
C THR A 123 5.60 4.40 17.23
N ALA A 124 6.12 4.38 18.44
CA ALA A 124 5.57 5.07 19.62
C ALA A 124 5.46 6.61 19.45
N GLY A 125 5.64 7.15 18.25
CA GLY A 125 5.90 8.56 18.08
C GLY A 125 5.30 9.30 16.92
N VAL A 126 4.37 8.74 16.15
CA VAL A 126 3.63 9.55 15.16
C VAL A 126 2.63 10.43 15.92
N LYS A 127 3.15 11.37 16.67
CA LYS A 127 2.33 12.40 17.32
C LYS A 127 1.90 13.38 16.23
N ARG A 128 0.61 13.66 16.13
CA ARG A 128 0.14 14.83 15.40
C ARG A 128 0.71 16.05 16.07
N ALA A 129 1.68 16.71 15.45
CA ALA A 129 2.25 17.95 15.96
C ALA A 129 1.11 18.99 16.15
N GLY A 130 1.02 19.56 17.34
CA GLY A 130 0.10 20.65 17.66
C GLY A 130 -1.36 20.25 17.91
N VAL A 131 -1.71 18.98 17.93
CA VAL A 131 -3.06 18.54 18.30
C VAL A 131 -3.08 18.03 19.73
N THR A 132 -3.82 18.71 20.60
CA THR A 132 -4.17 18.17 21.89
C THR A 132 -5.17 17.03 21.68
N ILE A 133 -4.73 15.81 21.96
CA ILE A 133 -5.51 14.59 21.70
C ILE A 133 -6.80 14.56 22.50
N GLN A 134 -6.79 15.18 23.66
CA GLN A 134 -7.93 15.19 24.59
C GLN A 134 -8.08 16.54 25.28
N LYS A 135 -9.31 16.98 25.41
CA LYS A 135 -9.75 17.90 26.43
C LYS A 135 -10.52 17.09 27.50
N PRO A 136 -10.59 17.58 28.75
CA PRO A 136 -11.22 16.82 29.84
C PRO A 136 -12.75 16.71 29.72
N TYR A 137 -13.32 17.00 28.58
CA TYR A 137 -14.76 17.00 28.33
C TYR A 137 -15.12 16.03 27.21
N PRO A 138 -16.26 15.32 27.29
CA PRO A 138 -16.78 14.50 26.21
C PRO A 138 -16.99 15.30 24.91
N GLY A 139 -16.95 14.59 23.77
CA GLY A 139 -17.17 15.19 22.45
C GLY A 139 -15.92 15.78 21.79
N TYR A 140 -14.80 15.86 22.49
CA TYR A 140 -13.51 16.25 21.92
C TYR A 140 -12.53 15.09 22.02
N TYR A 141 -12.43 14.29 20.94
CA TYR A 141 -11.49 13.18 20.86
C TYR A 141 -10.96 13.03 19.44
N TYR A 142 -9.65 13.23 19.29
CA TYR A 142 -8.93 13.06 18.03
C TYR A 142 -7.72 12.16 18.27
N PRO A 143 -7.82 10.85 18.03
CA PRO A 143 -6.70 9.94 18.21
C PRO A 143 -5.57 10.23 17.21
N ASN A 144 -4.34 9.84 17.57
CA ASN A 144 -3.24 9.79 16.61
C ASN A 144 -3.57 8.77 15.52
N ILE A 145 -3.26 9.12 14.26
CA ILE A 145 -3.39 8.18 13.15
C ILE A 145 -2.16 7.28 13.16
N MET A 146 -2.33 6.05 13.62
CA MET A 146 -1.30 5.02 13.69
C MET A 146 -1.36 4.05 12.52
N THR A 147 -2.35 4.17 11.66
CA THR A 147 -2.60 3.23 10.57
C THR A 147 -2.83 3.95 9.25
N GLU A 148 -2.49 3.27 8.16
CA GLU A 148 -2.95 3.56 6.82
C GLU A 148 -3.53 2.29 6.20
N TYR A 149 -4.21 2.42 5.07
CA TYR A 149 -4.80 1.33 4.33
C TYR A 149 -3.93 0.97 3.14
N ILE A 150 -3.79 -0.31 2.88
CA ILE A 150 -3.30 -0.86 1.62
C ILE A 150 -4.51 -1.53 0.96
N LEU A 151 -5.13 -0.81 0.04
CA LEU A 151 -6.32 -1.28 -0.67
C LEU A 151 -5.87 -2.12 -1.85
N ILE A 152 -6.36 -3.35 -1.95
CA ILE A 152 -6.03 -4.26 -3.04
C ILE A 152 -7.25 -4.41 -3.95
N PHE A 153 -7.06 -4.04 -5.20
CA PHE A 153 -8.03 -4.23 -6.27
C PHE A 153 -7.53 -5.25 -7.27
N ARG A 154 -8.44 -5.82 -8.03
CA ARG A 154 -8.18 -6.78 -9.07
C ARG A 154 -8.96 -6.41 -10.35
N LYS A 155 -8.33 -6.53 -11.50
CA LYS A 155 -9.03 -6.49 -12.78
C LYS A 155 -9.70 -7.83 -13.04
N SER A 156 -10.95 -7.83 -13.48
CA SER A 156 -11.68 -9.06 -13.82
C SER A 156 -10.90 -9.93 -14.82
N GLY A 157 -10.95 -11.23 -14.63
CA GLY A 157 -10.24 -12.19 -15.48
C GLY A 157 -9.76 -13.44 -14.74
N PRO A 158 -9.02 -14.33 -15.39
CA PRO A 158 -8.49 -15.54 -14.76
C PRO A 158 -7.49 -15.20 -13.66
N ALA A 159 -7.44 -16.01 -12.61
CA ALA A 159 -6.43 -15.81 -11.56
C ALA A 159 -5.02 -15.97 -12.14
N ILE A 160 -4.11 -15.05 -11.81
CA ILE A 160 -2.74 -15.00 -12.36
C ILE A 160 -2.02 -16.36 -12.26
N TYR A 161 -2.12 -17.04 -11.11
CA TYR A 161 -1.45 -18.32 -10.92
C TYR A 161 -1.94 -19.43 -11.88
N LYS A 162 -3.11 -19.26 -12.50
CA LYS A 162 -3.65 -20.20 -13.52
C LYS A 162 -3.08 -19.92 -14.91
N THR A 163 -2.55 -18.74 -15.16
CA THR A 163 -2.05 -18.31 -16.47
C THR A 163 -0.53 -18.44 -16.60
N ILE A 164 0.18 -18.76 -15.52
CA ILE A 164 1.63 -18.93 -15.47
C ILE A 164 1.98 -20.42 -15.40
N ASP A 165 2.95 -20.83 -16.19
CA ASP A 165 3.46 -22.20 -16.19
C ASP A 165 4.03 -22.61 -14.83
N VAL A 166 3.97 -23.92 -14.53
CA VAL A 166 4.43 -24.47 -13.25
C VAL A 166 5.92 -24.16 -13.01
N GLU A 167 6.76 -24.23 -14.03
CA GLU A 167 8.20 -23.93 -13.90
C GLU A 167 8.46 -22.45 -13.65
N ASP A 168 7.68 -21.57 -14.25
CA ASP A 168 7.79 -20.13 -13.98
C ASP A 168 7.28 -19.76 -12.58
N ARG A 169 6.24 -20.44 -12.06
CA ARG A 169 5.81 -20.29 -10.66
C ARG A 169 6.91 -20.61 -9.67
N LYS A 170 7.70 -21.66 -9.93
CA LYS A 170 8.84 -22.07 -9.07
C LYS A 170 9.95 -21.00 -8.99
N LYS A 171 10.03 -20.08 -9.95
CA LYS A 171 10.99 -18.96 -9.94
C LYS A 171 10.60 -17.83 -8.98
N SER A 172 9.40 -17.87 -8.42
CA SER A 172 8.86 -16.86 -7.51
C SER A 172 8.32 -17.49 -6.24
N PRO A 173 9.14 -18.21 -5.46
CA PRO A 173 8.69 -18.82 -4.23
C PRO A 173 8.37 -17.75 -3.17
N ILE A 174 7.27 -17.91 -2.47
CA ILE A 174 6.97 -17.13 -1.26
C ILE A 174 7.63 -17.84 -0.08
N ALA A 175 8.50 -17.13 0.64
CA ALA A 175 9.11 -17.66 1.84
C ALA A 175 8.08 -17.74 2.99
N ILE A 176 7.59 -18.95 3.27
CA ILE A 176 6.68 -19.20 4.40
C ILE A 176 7.54 -19.43 5.66
N ASN A 177 8.00 -18.33 6.24
CA ASN A 177 8.78 -18.29 7.45
C ASN A 177 7.95 -17.75 8.65
N LYS A 178 8.61 -17.48 9.78
CA LYS A 178 7.95 -16.92 10.97
C LYS A 178 7.32 -15.54 10.70
N LEU A 179 7.99 -14.66 9.96
CA LEU A 179 7.45 -13.37 9.58
C LEU A 179 6.18 -13.53 8.75
N PHE A 180 6.19 -14.44 7.77
CA PHE A 180 5.02 -14.70 6.95
C PHE A 180 3.83 -15.15 7.82
N THR A 181 4.01 -16.16 8.67
CA THR A 181 2.91 -16.74 9.45
C THR A 181 2.37 -15.79 10.53
N MET A 182 3.20 -14.91 11.07
CA MET A 182 2.81 -14.04 12.19
C MET A 182 2.34 -12.65 11.76
N ASP A 183 2.77 -12.16 10.60
CA ASP A 183 2.48 -10.81 10.15
C ASP A 183 1.93 -10.78 8.72
N VAL A 184 2.67 -11.28 7.72
CA VAL A 184 2.29 -11.15 6.31
C VAL A 184 0.99 -11.87 5.97
N ALA A 185 0.71 -13.01 6.61
CA ALA A 185 -0.54 -13.77 6.42
C ALA A 185 -1.77 -13.13 7.09
N ASN A 186 -1.60 -12.04 7.82
CA ASN A 186 -2.68 -11.30 8.47
C ASN A 186 -3.02 -10.05 7.65
N ASN A 187 -4.20 -9.50 7.85
CA ASN A 187 -4.60 -8.22 7.25
C ASN A 187 -4.17 -6.98 8.06
N ILE A 188 -3.32 -7.15 9.06
CA ILE A 188 -2.64 -6.05 9.77
C ILE A 188 -1.15 -6.28 9.63
N TRP A 189 -0.44 -5.35 8.96
CA TRP A 189 1.00 -5.39 8.81
C TRP A 189 1.67 -4.37 9.72
N HIS A 190 2.68 -4.84 10.46
CA HIS A 190 3.44 -4.02 11.40
C HIS A 190 4.76 -3.58 10.75
N ILE A 191 4.77 -2.41 10.14
CA ILE A 191 5.91 -1.89 9.39
C ILE A 191 6.25 -0.48 9.88
N ALA A 192 7.49 -0.26 10.29
CA ALA A 192 7.95 1.07 10.67
C ALA A 192 7.95 2.02 9.45
N PRO A 193 7.47 3.27 9.59
CA PRO A 193 7.55 4.25 8.52
C PRO A 193 9.01 4.63 8.25
N VAL A 194 9.28 5.18 7.07
CA VAL A 194 10.58 5.76 6.76
C VAL A 194 10.81 6.95 7.72
N PRO A 195 11.97 7.00 8.41
CA PRO A 195 12.28 8.15 9.25
C PRO A 195 12.22 9.47 8.47
N PRO A 196 11.74 10.56 9.07
CA PRO A 196 11.87 11.90 8.49
C PRO A 196 13.32 12.17 8.09
N ASP A 197 13.52 12.92 7.02
CA ASP A 197 14.84 13.37 6.52
C ASP A 197 15.78 12.27 6.00
N LEU A 198 15.38 11.00 6.05
CA LEU A 198 16.18 9.92 5.46
C LEU A 198 16.23 9.99 3.92
N LEU A 199 15.16 10.46 3.30
CA LEU A 199 15.02 10.62 1.86
C LEU A 199 14.60 12.06 1.54
N ASP A 200 15.15 12.62 0.49
CA ASP A 200 14.75 13.94 -0.05
C ASP A 200 13.39 13.82 -0.79
N HIS A 201 12.40 13.31 -0.09
CA HIS A 201 11.02 13.13 -0.53
C HIS A 201 10.09 13.25 0.70
N PRO A 202 8.94 13.95 0.61
CA PRO A 202 8.15 14.31 1.78
C PRO A 202 7.46 13.14 2.48
N CYS A 203 7.09 12.09 1.76
CA CYS A 203 6.32 10.99 2.34
C CYS A 203 6.52 9.66 1.64
N PRO A 204 7.74 9.10 1.63
CA PRO A 204 7.96 7.78 1.06
C PRO A 204 7.37 6.70 1.97
N PHE A 205 6.63 5.75 1.41
CA PHE A 205 6.33 4.52 2.14
C PHE A 205 7.55 3.60 2.20
N PRO A 206 7.68 2.73 3.22
CA PRO A 206 8.84 1.84 3.36
C PRO A 206 8.90 0.79 2.24
N GLU A 207 10.11 0.42 1.84
CA GLU A 207 10.39 -0.59 0.78
C GLU A 207 9.75 -1.96 1.09
N GLU A 208 9.48 -2.24 2.35
CA GLU A 208 8.84 -3.49 2.76
C GLU A 208 7.41 -3.65 2.23
N ILE A 209 6.65 -2.56 2.10
CA ILE A 209 5.29 -2.62 1.55
C ILE A 209 5.32 -3.12 0.10
N PRO A 210 6.03 -2.48 -0.85
CA PRO A 210 6.12 -3.01 -2.21
C PRO A 210 6.83 -4.37 -2.26
N TYR A 211 7.78 -4.68 -1.36
CA TYR A 211 8.40 -5.99 -1.31
C TYR A 211 7.37 -7.10 -1.07
N ARG A 212 6.52 -6.93 -0.07
CA ARG A 212 5.44 -7.88 0.24
C ARG A 212 4.44 -7.98 -0.91
N LEU A 213 3.94 -6.83 -1.41
CA LEU A 213 2.94 -6.82 -2.47
C LEU A 213 3.46 -7.43 -3.78
N ILE A 214 4.67 -7.08 -4.21
CA ILE A 214 5.29 -7.60 -5.44
C ILE A 214 5.54 -9.11 -5.30
N SER A 215 5.96 -9.58 -4.14
CA SER A 215 6.17 -11.01 -3.88
C SER A 215 4.86 -11.80 -3.88
N LEU A 216 3.77 -11.22 -3.36
CA LEU A 216 2.48 -11.89 -3.22
C LEU A 216 1.63 -11.87 -4.50
N TYR A 217 1.76 -10.80 -5.34
CA TYR A 217 0.84 -10.55 -6.43
C TYR A 217 1.48 -10.51 -7.82
N SER A 218 2.77 -10.86 -7.95
CA SER A 218 3.45 -10.95 -9.24
C SER A 218 4.49 -12.05 -9.31
N TYR A 219 4.83 -12.45 -10.53
CA TYR A 219 5.89 -13.42 -10.79
C TYR A 219 7.15 -12.75 -11.38
N THR A 220 8.30 -13.41 -11.24
CA THR A 220 9.57 -12.98 -11.85
C THR A 220 9.39 -12.74 -13.34
N GLY A 221 9.91 -11.61 -13.84
CA GLY A 221 9.79 -11.20 -15.25
C GLY A 221 8.53 -10.44 -15.60
N GLU A 222 7.50 -10.43 -14.74
CA GLU A 222 6.29 -9.64 -14.93
C GLU A 222 6.52 -8.14 -14.74
N SER A 223 5.53 -7.34 -15.16
CA SER A 223 5.61 -5.87 -15.13
C SER A 223 4.92 -5.29 -13.91
N VAL A 224 5.62 -4.40 -13.21
CA VAL A 224 5.12 -3.62 -12.07
C VAL A 224 5.07 -2.14 -12.45
N LEU A 225 3.96 -1.48 -12.16
CA LEU A 225 3.70 -0.07 -12.41
C LEU A 225 3.64 0.71 -11.10
N ASP A 226 4.18 1.93 -11.10
CA ASP A 226 3.91 2.95 -10.10
C ASP A 226 3.56 4.26 -10.80
N PRO A 227 2.26 4.66 -10.88
CA PRO A 227 1.82 5.90 -11.52
C PRO A 227 2.17 7.16 -10.72
N PHE A 228 2.68 7.03 -9.49
CA PHE A 228 3.13 8.13 -8.62
C PHE A 228 4.48 7.78 -8.01
N ALA A 229 5.50 7.58 -8.86
CA ALA A 229 6.75 6.94 -8.49
C ALA A 229 7.53 7.67 -7.38
N GLY A 230 7.44 8.98 -7.27
CA GLY A 230 8.08 9.78 -6.25
C GLY A 230 9.58 9.45 -6.11
N SER A 231 9.97 8.95 -4.94
CA SER A 231 11.35 8.51 -4.67
C SER A 231 11.71 7.11 -5.18
N GLY A 232 10.82 6.43 -5.93
CA GLY A 232 11.10 5.16 -6.62
C GLY A 232 11.08 3.90 -5.75
N GLN A 233 10.38 3.90 -4.63
CA GLN A 233 10.33 2.75 -3.73
C GLN A 233 9.87 1.47 -4.43
N THR A 234 8.73 1.53 -5.11
CA THR A 234 8.16 0.40 -5.86
C THR A 234 9.11 -0.08 -6.96
N LEU A 235 9.69 0.84 -7.71
CA LEU A 235 10.52 0.53 -8.88
C LEU A 235 11.83 -0.14 -8.47
N LYS A 236 12.45 0.35 -7.40
CA LYS A 236 13.65 -0.23 -6.78
C LYS A 236 13.40 -1.67 -6.34
N VAL A 237 12.30 -1.91 -5.64
CA VAL A 237 11.93 -3.24 -5.18
C VAL A 237 11.58 -4.17 -6.34
N ALA A 238 10.84 -3.69 -7.35
CA ALA A 238 10.50 -4.46 -8.54
C ALA A 238 11.77 -4.96 -9.26
N ARG A 239 12.75 -4.06 -9.47
CA ARG A 239 14.05 -4.42 -10.06
C ARG A 239 14.76 -5.48 -9.23
N HIS A 240 14.83 -5.29 -7.92
CA HIS A 240 15.53 -6.22 -7.01
C HIS A 240 14.90 -7.62 -7.05
N LEU A 241 13.58 -7.68 -7.10
CA LEU A 241 12.82 -8.92 -7.22
C LEU A 241 12.75 -9.48 -8.65
N LYS A 242 13.54 -8.93 -9.59
CA LYS A 242 13.61 -9.35 -11.01
C LYS A 242 12.27 -9.20 -11.76
N ARG A 243 11.47 -8.17 -11.41
CA ARG A 243 10.32 -7.73 -12.18
C ARG A 243 10.74 -6.58 -13.09
N LYS A 244 10.09 -6.46 -14.25
CA LYS A 244 10.15 -5.24 -15.06
C LYS A 244 9.39 -4.14 -14.33
N PHE A 245 9.80 -2.89 -14.50
CA PHE A 245 9.12 -1.77 -13.85
C PHE A 245 8.83 -0.64 -14.84
N VAL A 246 7.80 0.13 -14.53
CA VAL A 246 7.50 1.43 -15.16
C VAL A 246 7.04 2.38 -14.07
N GLY A 247 7.51 3.61 -14.11
CA GLY A 247 7.09 4.66 -13.18
C GLY A 247 6.71 5.93 -13.93
N TYR A 248 5.82 6.71 -13.33
CA TYR A 248 5.47 8.06 -13.77
C TYR A 248 5.68 9.02 -12.59
N GLU A 249 6.30 10.15 -12.88
CA GLU A 249 6.55 11.21 -11.90
C GLU A 249 6.62 12.55 -12.64
N ILE A 250 5.92 13.56 -12.15
CA ILE A 250 5.85 14.88 -12.80
C ILE A 250 7.01 15.79 -12.42
N ILE A 251 7.66 15.54 -11.28
CA ILE A 251 8.72 16.38 -10.73
C ILE A 251 10.08 15.79 -11.12
N GLU A 252 10.79 16.47 -12.01
CA GLU A 252 12.09 16.02 -12.54
C GLU A 252 13.12 15.71 -11.43
N LYS A 253 13.11 16.47 -10.34
CA LYS A 253 13.96 16.22 -9.16
C LYS A 253 13.73 14.81 -8.60
N TYR A 254 12.47 14.39 -8.50
CA TYR A 254 12.14 13.06 -7.98
C TYR A 254 12.39 11.95 -9.00
N VAL A 255 12.25 12.23 -10.29
CA VAL A 255 12.69 11.30 -11.34
C VAL A 255 14.18 10.97 -11.18
N LYS A 256 15.04 12.01 -11.08
CA LYS A 256 16.50 11.83 -10.89
C LYS A 256 16.83 11.11 -9.58
N LEU A 257 16.11 11.42 -8.50
CA LEU A 257 16.25 10.71 -7.23
C LEU A 257 15.91 9.23 -7.37
N SER A 258 14.78 8.93 -8.00
CA SER A 258 14.29 7.58 -8.23
C SER A 258 15.27 6.76 -9.10
N GLU A 259 15.77 7.32 -10.20
CA GLU A 259 16.76 6.68 -11.08
C GLU A 259 18.02 6.28 -10.31
N LYS A 260 18.55 7.18 -9.47
CA LYS A 260 19.69 6.88 -8.60
C LYS A 260 19.37 5.74 -7.63
N ARG A 261 18.21 5.80 -6.98
CA ARG A 261 17.85 4.85 -5.93
C ARG A 261 17.51 3.45 -6.44
N ILE A 262 17.00 3.31 -7.65
CA ILE A 262 16.73 2.01 -8.27
C ILE A 262 18.00 1.13 -8.34
N ALA A 263 19.19 1.72 -8.39
CA ALA A 263 20.45 0.98 -8.41
C ALA A 263 20.95 0.59 -7.01
N GLU A 264 20.44 1.20 -5.95
CA GLU A 264 20.87 0.95 -4.56
C GLU A 264 20.35 -0.39 -4.03
N PRO A 265 21.04 -1.04 -3.08
CA PRO A 265 20.53 -2.23 -2.40
C PRO A 265 19.26 -1.89 -1.60
N LEU A 266 18.40 -2.89 -1.37
CA LEU A 266 17.23 -2.71 -0.52
C LEU A 266 17.65 -2.41 0.93
N ALA A 267 16.89 -1.53 1.59
CA ALA A 267 17.05 -1.22 3.00
C ALA A 267 16.32 -2.21 3.93
N ILE A 268 15.61 -3.20 3.38
CA ILE A 268 14.85 -4.18 4.13
C ILE A 268 15.82 -5.12 4.85
N ARG A 269 15.69 -5.20 6.16
CA ARG A 269 16.41 -6.13 7.02
C ARG A 269 15.45 -7.11 7.66
N GLU A 270 15.27 -8.26 7.03
CA GLU A 270 14.31 -9.29 7.46
C GLU A 270 14.48 -9.69 8.95
N TYR A 271 15.71 -9.73 9.44
CA TYR A 271 16.00 -10.03 10.85
C TYR A 271 15.60 -8.94 11.84
N GLN A 272 15.69 -7.67 11.44
CA GLN A 272 15.25 -6.56 12.30
C GLN A 272 13.75 -6.54 12.46
N LEU A 273 13.00 -6.84 11.39
CA LEU A 273 11.53 -6.87 11.39
C LEU A 273 11.02 -7.97 12.33
N ILE A 274 11.60 -9.16 12.29
CA ILE A 274 11.24 -10.27 13.20
C ILE A 274 11.55 -9.89 14.66
N ALA A 275 12.69 -9.26 14.91
CA ALA A 275 13.11 -8.85 16.25
C ALA A 275 12.23 -7.71 16.81
N GLU A 276 11.89 -6.73 15.98
CA GLU A 276 10.99 -5.61 16.36
C GLU A 276 9.56 -6.10 16.58
N PHE A 277 9.07 -6.98 15.73
CA PHE A 277 7.77 -7.62 15.89
C PHE A 277 7.70 -8.43 17.18
N ALA A 278 8.73 -9.22 17.50
CA ALA A 278 8.82 -9.99 18.73
C ALA A 278 8.78 -9.07 19.97
N LYS A 279 9.53 -7.96 19.98
CA LYS A 279 9.50 -6.97 21.07
C LYS A 279 8.11 -6.37 21.26
N ILE A 280 7.44 -5.97 20.20
CA ILE A 280 6.12 -5.32 20.28
C ILE A 280 5.04 -6.28 20.80
N HIS A 281 5.12 -7.57 20.45
CA HIS A 281 4.02 -8.51 20.70
C HIS A 281 4.28 -9.52 21.81
N TRP A 282 5.54 -9.72 22.23
CA TRP A 282 5.94 -10.84 23.08
C TRP A 282 6.64 -10.40 24.37
N ASP A 283 7.21 -9.21 24.42
CA ASP A 283 7.79 -8.61 25.63
C ASP A 283 6.75 -7.87 26.49
N THR A 284 5.48 -7.85 26.08
CA THR A 284 4.39 -7.36 26.93
C THR A 284 3.97 -8.46 27.91
N PRO A 285 3.69 -8.14 29.19
CA PRO A 285 3.30 -9.12 30.23
C PRO A 285 2.10 -10.00 29.89
N SER A 286 1.29 -9.61 28.89
CA SER A 286 0.19 -10.43 28.33
C SER A 286 0.66 -11.52 27.35
N GLY A 287 1.94 -11.54 26.97
CA GLY A 287 2.52 -12.52 26.02
C GLY A 287 2.83 -13.88 26.62
N GLU A 288 2.81 -14.04 27.92
CA GLU A 288 2.82 -15.36 28.57
C GLU A 288 1.45 -16.05 28.51
N ARG A 289 0.89 -16.18 27.32
CA ARG A 289 -0.01 -17.31 27.12
C ARG A 289 0.86 -18.53 26.97
N GLN A 290 1.03 -19.20 28.13
CA GLN A 290 1.43 -20.57 28.22
C GLN A 290 0.91 -21.34 27.00
N SER A 291 1.77 -22.12 26.40
CA SER A 291 1.40 -23.25 25.54
C SER A 291 0.60 -24.27 26.35
N SER A 292 -0.54 -23.83 26.87
CA SER A 292 -1.50 -24.72 27.50
C SER A 292 -2.06 -25.58 26.38
N GLN A 293 -1.53 -26.78 26.34
CA GLN A 293 -2.09 -28.00 25.79
C GLN A 293 -3.56 -27.79 25.39
N VAL A 294 -3.78 -27.54 24.13
CA VAL A 294 -5.10 -27.76 23.54
C VAL A 294 -5.30 -29.28 23.59
N LYS A 295 -5.87 -29.76 24.69
CA LYS A 295 -6.39 -31.13 24.73
C LYS A 295 -7.38 -31.24 23.60
N ARG A 296 -7.03 -31.99 22.57
CA ARG A 296 -7.96 -32.37 21.50
C ARG A 296 -9.16 -33.04 22.18
N ILE A 297 -10.28 -32.39 22.17
CA ILE A 297 -11.55 -33.00 22.54
C ILE A 297 -11.81 -34.09 21.51
N PRO A 298 -11.98 -35.37 21.88
CA PRO A 298 -12.24 -36.43 20.91
C PRO A 298 -13.49 -36.10 20.11
N GLY A 299 -13.35 -36.13 18.81
CA GLY A 299 -14.35 -35.68 17.86
C GLY A 299 -15.67 -36.44 17.99
N ARG A 300 -16.70 -35.73 18.32
CA ARG A 300 -18.09 -36.17 18.10
C ARG A 300 -18.38 -36.07 16.60
N ARG A 301 -18.45 -37.22 15.89
CA ARG A 301 -18.91 -37.29 14.50
C ARG A 301 -20.28 -36.62 14.41
N LYS A 302 -20.35 -35.40 13.86
CA LYS A 302 -21.64 -34.80 13.47
C LYS A 302 -22.09 -35.45 12.16
N LYS A 303 -23.29 -36.06 12.22
CA LYS A 303 -24.06 -36.45 11.03
C LYS A 303 -24.35 -35.20 10.26
N SER A 304 -24.12 -35.24 8.94
CA SER A 304 -24.49 -34.19 8.00
C SER A 304 -25.98 -33.91 8.04
N PRO A 305 -26.45 -32.66 8.11
CA PRO A 305 -27.85 -32.35 7.84
C PRO A 305 -28.08 -32.34 6.32
N LYS A 306 -29.17 -32.96 5.94
CA LYS A 306 -29.73 -32.94 4.57
C LYS A 306 -30.20 -31.52 4.24
N ASN A 307 -29.93 -31.15 3.02
CA ASN A 307 -30.56 -30.11 2.20
C ASN A 307 -31.60 -29.18 2.87
N LEU A 308 -31.21 -27.88 3.01
CA LEU A 308 -32.17 -26.80 3.07
C LEU A 308 -31.77 -25.77 2.01
N THR A 309 -32.65 -25.58 1.05
CA THR A 309 -32.66 -24.54 0.04
C THR A 309 -32.86 -23.18 0.71
N PRO A 310 -32.08 -22.12 0.40
CA PRO A 310 -32.36 -20.79 0.92
C PRO A 310 -33.50 -20.15 0.12
N THR A 311 -34.57 -19.78 0.79
CA THR A 311 -35.56 -18.84 0.27
C THR A 311 -35.10 -17.42 0.60
N PHE A 312 -34.92 -16.62 -0.43
CA PHE A 312 -34.68 -15.17 -0.28
C PHE A 312 -36.00 -14.46 0.02
N LEU A 313 -35.99 -13.58 0.99
CA LEU A 313 -36.83 -12.40 1.11
C LEU A 313 -35.92 -11.18 1.16
#